data_ceab5bc2ff7df2650f23ccc9154abbad
#
_entry.id   ceab5bc2ff7df2650f23ccc9154abbad
#
_cell.length_a   1.000
_cell.length_b   1.000
_cell.length_c   1.000
_cell.angle_alpha   90.00
_cell.angle_beta   90.00
_cell.angle_gamma   90.00
#
_symmetry.space_group_name_H-M   'P 1'
#
loop_
_entity.id
_entity.type
_entity.pdbx_description
1 polymer ?
#
loop_
_entity_poly.entity_id
_entity_poly.type
_entity_poly.pdbx_seq_one_letter_code
_entity_poly.pdbx_strand_id
1 'polypeptide(L)'
;MVKAVGVKNIGKWTDVLVNAKWTHKKDGFFKIWTNGKLGFHHKGKTQDKDELIEFHIGVYRSYLSNTSKPDATQIAYYDEIRHAKSCKKLKLKDLGYSCKEIEGQ
;
A
#
# COMPACT_ATOMS: atom_id res chain seq x y z
N MET A 1 8.61 7.79 7.92
CA MET A 1 7.39 8.42 7.37
C MET A 1 7.13 7.92 5.98
N VAL A 2 6.11 7.14 5.81
CA VAL A 2 5.69 6.75 4.48
C VAL A 2 5.10 7.98 3.84
N LYS A 3 5.82 8.57 2.92
CA LYS A 3 5.23 9.60 2.06
C LYS A 3 4.14 8.87 1.28
N ALA A 4 2.90 9.09 1.65
CA ALA A 4 1.80 8.56 0.89
C ALA A 4 2.09 8.87 -0.57
N VAL A 5 2.11 7.84 -1.40
CA VAL A 5 2.22 8.03 -2.84
C VAL A 5 1.05 8.93 -3.16
N GLY A 6 1.34 10.22 -3.29
CA GLY A 6 0.33 11.23 -3.29
C GLY A 6 -0.49 11.10 -4.52
N VAL A 7 -1.65 10.60 -4.33
CA VAL A 7 -2.49 10.47 -5.46
C VAL A 7 -3.73 11.28 -5.24
N LYS A 8 -3.76 12.41 -5.85
CA LYS A 8 -4.97 13.15 -6.09
C LYS A 8 -5.70 12.52 -7.27
N ASN A 9 -6.11 11.25 -7.12
CA ASN A 9 -6.88 10.57 -8.17
C ASN A 9 -8.36 10.53 -7.81
N ILE A 10 -8.89 11.69 -7.50
CA ILE A 10 -10.34 11.83 -7.30
C ILE A 10 -11.01 11.53 -8.63
N GLY A 11 -11.97 10.61 -8.63
CA GLY A 11 -12.72 10.24 -9.81
C GLY A 11 -12.07 9.23 -10.75
N LYS A 12 -10.93 8.65 -10.35
CA LYS A 12 -10.24 7.61 -11.13
C LYS A 12 -9.85 6.44 -10.24
N TRP A 13 -9.84 5.24 -10.81
CA TRP A 13 -9.27 4.08 -10.15
C TRP A 13 -7.76 4.17 -10.14
N THR A 14 -7.17 3.81 -9.01
CA THR A 14 -5.73 3.74 -8.85
C THR A 14 -5.37 2.34 -8.35
N ASP A 15 -4.51 1.66 -9.08
CA ASP A 15 -4.00 0.36 -8.67
C ASP A 15 -2.79 0.55 -7.76
N VAL A 16 -2.87 0.04 -6.56
CA VAL A 16 -1.77 0.10 -5.59
C VAL A 16 -1.32 -1.31 -5.27
N LEU A 17 -0.05 -1.58 -5.47
CA LEU A 17 0.59 -2.83 -5.09
C LEU A 17 1.64 -2.56 -4.02
N VAL A 18 1.60 -3.34 -2.95
CA VAL A 18 2.57 -3.25 -1.87
C VAL A 18 3.28 -4.59 -1.73
N ASN A 19 4.60 -4.55 -1.65
CA ASN A 19 5.42 -5.70 -1.28
C ASN A 19 6.28 -5.32 -0.10
N ALA A 20 6.17 -6.06 0.99
CA ALA A 20 6.86 -5.71 2.22
C ALA A 20 7.35 -6.95 2.96
N LYS A 21 8.51 -6.81 3.59
CA LYS A 21 9.02 -7.74 4.58
C LYS A 21 9.07 -7.02 5.92
N TRP A 22 8.21 -7.42 6.84
CA TRP A 22 8.11 -6.83 8.17
C TRP A 22 9.14 -7.48 9.10
N THR A 23 10.09 -6.70 9.57
CA THR A 23 11.15 -7.20 10.46
C THR A 23 11.81 -6.05 11.21
N HIS A 24 12.32 -6.33 12.41
CA HIS A 24 13.16 -5.39 13.14
C HIS A 24 14.62 -5.43 12.68
N LYS A 25 14.98 -6.38 11.82
CA LYS A 25 16.33 -6.55 11.27
C LYS A 25 16.55 -5.63 10.07
N LYS A 26 17.79 -5.54 9.61
CA LYS A 26 18.18 -4.68 8.50
C LYS A 26 17.77 -5.20 7.11
N ASP A 27 17.32 -6.45 7.01
CA ASP A 27 16.94 -7.10 5.76
C ASP A 27 15.47 -6.87 5.36
N GLY A 28 14.80 -5.96 6.04
CA GLY A 28 13.44 -5.58 5.69
C GLY A 28 13.37 -4.72 4.45
N PHE A 29 12.18 -4.64 3.89
CA PHE A 29 11.90 -3.73 2.79
C PHE A 29 10.42 -3.39 2.74
N PHE A 30 10.12 -2.31 2.05
CA PHE A 30 8.75 -1.86 1.78
C PHE A 30 8.74 -1.18 0.42
N LYS A 31 7.98 -1.72 -0.52
CA LYS A 31 7.85 -1.19 -1.87
C LYS A 31 6.41 -0.91 -2.21
N ILE A 32 6.14 0.20 -2.86
CA ILE A 32 4.81 0.56 -3.36
C ILE A 32 4.88 0.87 -4.85
N TRP A 33 4.05 0.20 -5.63
CA TRP A 33 3.80 0.50 -7.04
C TRP A 33 2.44 1.15 -7.18
N THR A 34 2.37 2.16 -8.01
CA THR A 34 1.12 2.84 -8.35
C THR A 34 0.92 2.73 -9.85
N ASN A 35 -0.18 2.13 -10.27
CA ASN A 35 -0.50 1.86 -11.68
C ASN A 35 0.67 1.19 -12.42
N GLY A 36 1.30 0.21 -11.76
CA GLY A 36 2.39 -0.56 -12.33
C GLY A 36 3.78 0.07 -12.25
N LYS A 37 3.91 1.28 -11.70
CA LYS A 37 5.20 1.97 -11.56
C LYS A 37 5.65 2.03 -10.11
N LEU A 38 6.91 1.67 -9.86
CA LEU A 38 7.49 1.76 -8.52
C LEU A 38 7.58 3.24 -8.11
N GLY A 39 6.88 3.59 -7.04
CA GLY A 39 6.85 4.96 -6.52
C GLY A 39 7.58 5.14 -5.21
N PHE A 40 7.78 4.08 -4.46
CA PHE A 40 8.44 4.14 -3.16
C PHE A 40 9.17 2.84 -2.87
N HIS A 41 10.38 2.95 -2.33
CA HIS A 41 11.17 1.80 -1.91
C HIS A 41 11.98 2.16 -0.67
N HIS A 42 11.70 1.46 0.44
CA HIS A 42 12.46 1.53 1.67
C HIS A 42 13.22 0.22 1.87
N LYS A 43 14.47 0.29 2.23
CA LYS A 43 15.29 -0.86 2.64
C LYS A 43 15.70 -0.69 4.09
N GLY A 44 15.64 -1.76 4.84
CA GLY A 44 16.06 -1.79 6.23
C GLY A 44 14.91 -2.13 7.18
N LYS A 45 15.06 -1.78 8.42
CA LYS A 45 14.10 -2.06 9.47
C LYS A 45 12.71 -1.52 9.13
N THR A 46 11.69 -2.38 9.23
CA THR A 46 10.29 -2.04 8.94
C THR A 46 9.39 -2.10 10.16
N GLN A 47 9.88 -2.57 11.29
CA GLN A 47 9.19 -2.53 12.59
C GLN A 47 10.22 -2.35 13.71
N ASP A 48 9.77 -1.87 14.87
CA ASP A 48 10.66 -1.67 16.02
C ASP A 48 11.00 -2.98 16.74
N LYS A 49 10.07 -3.92 16.76
CA LYS A 49 10.21 -5.24 17.33
C LYS A 49 9.35 -6.21 16.54
N ASP A 50 9.63 -7.51 16.68
CA ASP A 50 8.83 -8.52 15.98
C ASP A 50 7.43 -8.59 16.56
N GLU A 51 6.48 -8.11 15.78
CA GLU A 51 5.06 -8.14 16.08
C GLU A 51 4.31 -8.66 14.86
N LEU A 52 3.15 -9.24 15.11
CA LEU A 52 2.24 -9.65 14.05
C LEU A 52 1.69 -8.41 13.35
N ILE A 53 1.86 -8.35 12.04
CA ILE A 53 1.32 -7.26 11.22
C ILE A 53 0.04 -7.74 10.57
N GLU A 54 -1.02 -6.97 10.76
CA GLU A 54 -2.31 -7.23 10.13
C GLU A 54 -2.51 -6.34 8.92
N PHE A 55 -3.20 -6.87 7.91
CA PHE A 55 -3.57 -6.12 6.72
C PHE A 55 -4.93 -5.46 6.94
N HIS A 56 -4.97 -4.14 6.80
CA HIS A 56 -6.19 -3.34 6.95
C HIS A 56 -6.39 -2.43 5.75
N ILE A 57 -7.64 -2.30 5.33
CA ILE A 57 -8.05 -1.34 4.30
C ILE A 57 -9.22 -0.53 4.83
N GLY A 58 -9.19 0.76 4.59
CA GLY A 58 -10.27 1.63 5.00
C GLY A 58 -9.86 3.09 5.03
N VAL A 59 -10.76 3.92 5.50
CA VAL A 59 -10.50 5.33 5.76
C VAL A 59 -10.17 5.49 7.24
N TYR A 60 -8.94 5.93 7.51
CA TYR A 60 -8.51 6.26 8.87
C TYR A 60 -8.53 7.77 9.05
N ARG A 61 -9.27 8.22 10.05
CA ARG A 61 -9.38 9.64 10.39
C ARG A 61 -8.95 9.84 11.84
N SER A 62 -7.93 10.68 12.04
CA SER A 62 -7.44 11.02 13.35
C SER A 62 -7.69 12.50 13.64
N TYR A 63 -7.67 12.88 14.93
CA TYR A 63 -7.84 14.27 15.37
C TYR A 63 -9.16 14.91 14.92
N LEU A 64 -10.26 14.16 14.90
CA LEU A 64 -11.57 14.68 14.51
C LEU A 64 -12.01 15.85 15.37
N SER A 65 -11.67 15.83 16.65
CA SER A 65 -11.98 16.92 17.58
C SER A 65 -11.26 18.22 17.26
N ASN A 66 -10.17 18.15 16.49
CA ASN A 66 -9.34 19.29 16.12
C ASN A 66 -9.62 19.80 14.70
N THR A 67 -10.60 19.23 14.01
CA THR A 67 -10.95 19.67 12.67
C THR A 67 -12.10 20.67 12.71
N SER A 68 -12.12 21.60 11.76
CA SER A 68 -13.21 22.54 11.61
C SER A 68 -14.49 21.91 11.07
N LYS A 69 -14.40 20.69 10.53
CA LYS A 69 -15.52 19.93 9.96
C LYS A 69 -15.47 18.48 10.44
N PRO A 70 -15.68 18.22 11.74
CA PRO A 70 -15.52 16.89 12.32
C PRO A 70 -16.53 15.86 11.77
N ASP A 71 -17.65 16.31 11.26
CA ASP A 71 -18.74 15.49 10.70
C ASP A 71 -18.68 15.41 9.16
N ALA A 72 -17.61 15.90 8.53
CA ALA A 72 -17.44 15.80 7.09
C ALA A 72 -17.35 14.33 6.66
N THR A 73 -18.12 13.97 5.64
CA THR A 73 -18.14 12.62 5.10
C THR A 73 -16.94 12.38 4.19
N GLN A 74 -16.24 11.27 4.43
CA GLN A 74 -15.17 10.79 3.55
C GLN A 74 -15.54 9.40 3.04
N ILE A 75 -15.49 9.21 1.73
CA ILE A 75 -15.86 7.97 1.07
C ILE A 75 -14.69 7.50 0.21
N ALA A 76 -14.30 6.22 0.36
CA ALA A 76 -13.35 5.58 -0.52
C ALA A 76 -13.95 4.28 -1.07
N TYR A 77 -13.66 3.99 -2.32
CA TYR A 77 -14.12 2.78 -2.99
C TYR A 77 -12.93 1.86 -3.21
N TYR A 78 -13.13 0.57 -2.92
CA TYR A 78 -12.11 -0.46 -3.07
C TYR A 78 -12.64 -1.59 -3.94
N ASP A 79 -11.79 -2.11 -4.80
CA ASP A 79 -12.12 -3.26 -5.63
C ASP A 79 -10.85 -4.09 -5.85
N GLU A 80 -11.01 -5.37 -6.19
CA GLU A 80 -9.90 -6.28 -6.48
C GLU A 80 -8.84 -6.32 -5.37
N ILE A 81 -9.30 -6.45 -4.12
CA ILE A 81 -8.42 -6.56 -2.96
C ILE A 81 -7.83 -7.97 -2.92
N ARG A 82 -6.51 -8.08 -3.00
CA ARG A 82 -5.79 -9.35 -3.01
C ARG A 82 -4.63 -9.31 -2.03
N HIS A 83 -4.39 -10.44 -1.36
CA HIS A 83 -3.30 -10.59 -0.41
C HIS A 83 -2.68 -11.97 -0.60
N ALA A 84 -1.37 -12.04 -0.85
CA ALA A 84 -0.66 -13.30 -1.08
C ALA A 84 0.80 -13.20 -0.66
N LYS A 85 1.46 -14.35 -0.55
CA LYS A 85 2.89 -14.42 -0.18
C LYS A 85 3.84 -14.23 -1.36
N SER A 86 3.33 -14.21 -2.58
CA SER A 86 4.15 -14.02 -3.78
C SER A 86 3.37 -13.24 -4.84
N CYS A 87 4.08 -12.58 -5.72
CA CYS A 87 3.47 -11.86 -6.84
C CYS A 87 2.66 -12.81 -7.73
N LYS A 88 3.20 -13.98 -8.02
CA LYS A 88 2.53 -15.00 -8.85
C LYS A 88 1.14 -15.36 -8.32
N LYS A 89 1.01 -15.49 -6.99
CA LYS A 89 -0.27 -15.85 -6.36
C LYS A 89 -1.29 -14.72 -6.39
N LEU A 90 -0.87 -13.50 -6.63
CA LEU A 90 -1.77 -12.35 -6.79
C LEU A 90 -2.50 -12.36 -8.12
N LYS A 91 -2.00 -13.12 -9.11
CA LYS A 91 -2.57 -13.21 -10.46
C LYS A 91 -2.74 -11.83 -11.10
N LEU A 92 -1.70 -11.02 -11.05
CA LEU A 92 -1.71 -9.66 -11.57
C LEU A 92 -1.97 -9.60 -13.08
N LYS A 93 -1.74 -10.70 -13.79
CA LYS A 93 -2.05 -10.81 -15.22
C LYS A 93 -3.52 -10.51 -15.50
N ASP A 94 -4.42 -10.93 -14.63
CA ASP A 94 -5.86 -10.66 -14.75
C ASP A 94 -6.18 -9.16 -14.70
N LEU A 95 -5.28 -8.37 -14.11
CA LEU A 95 -5.41 -6.92 -13.96
C LEU A 95 -4.57 -6.15 -15.00
N GLY A 96 -3.93 -6.86 -15.93
CA GLY A 96 -3.11 -6.26 -16.97
C GLY A 96 -1.66 -5.98 -16.60
N TYR A 97 -1.15 -6.57 -15.53
CA TYR A 97 0.22 -6.37 -15.07
C TYR A 97 1.05 -7.65 -15.17
N SER A 98 2.35 -7.49 -15.34
CA SER A 98 3.33 -8.58 -15.36
C SER A 98 4.19 -8.55 -14.09
N CYS A 99 4.24 -9.67 -13.37
CA CYS A 99 5.12 -9.78 -12.20
C CYS A 99 6.58 -9.59 -12.58
N LYS A 100 6.98 -10.04 -13.77
CA LYS A 100 8.35 -9.85 -14.27
C LYS A 100 8.71 -8.37 -14.40
N GLU A 101 7.80 -7.56 -14.93
CA GLU A 101 8.01 -6.12 -15.04
C GLU A 101 7.98 -5.42 -13.69
N ILE A 102 7.05 -5.82 -12.83
CA ILE A 102 6.93 -5.28 -11.47
C ILE A 102 8.20 -5.57 -10.66
N GLU A 103 8.66 -6.81 -10.65
CA GLU A 103 9.83 -7.23 -9.89
C GLU A 103 11.14 -6.71 -10.47
N GLY A 104 11.16 -6.35 -11.74
CA GLY A 104 12.32 -5.77 -12.41
C GLY A 104 12.58 -4.30 -12.11
N GLN A 105 11.69 -3.68 -11.40
CA GLN A 105 11.83 -2.26 -11.02
C GLN A 105 12.52 -2.07 -9.69
#